data_b7e2b17bf1b713c49781cc22e4374eb6
#
_entry.id   b7e2b17bf1b713c49781cc22e4374eb6
#
_cell.length_a   1.000
_cell.length_b   1.000
_cell.length_c   1.000
_cell.angle_alpha   90.00
_cell.angle_beta   90.00
_cell.angle_gamma   90.00
#
_symmetry.space_group_name_H-M   'P 1'
#
loop_
_entity.id
_entity.type
_entity.pdbx_description
1 polymer ?
#
loop_
_entity_poly.entity_id
_entity_poly.type
_entity_poly.pdbx_seq_one_letter_code
_entity_poly.pdbx_strand_id
1 'polypeptide(L)'
;MSNFDWTQLLNPEFYITLKVGGIQLGLYIVLFIVFAETGLFAGFFLPGDSLLFLAGIYSRDLIQNFVYIEPDFINVTLLSLLIALSGVLGNMVGYWFGAKSGYYLFKKEDSFWFKKKYLLQSKDFFEKYGGKAIIFARFLPIFRTFAPIVAGIVSMDKKKFMFFNILSSFLWSFILVFSGHYLYGMFLNKFGIDLKEHI
;
A
#
# COMPACT_ATOMS: atom_id res chain seq x y z
N MET A 1 -15.08 -10.32 -30.09
CA MET A 1 -15.02 -10.48 -28.63
C MET A 1 -13.63 -11.03 -28.34
N SER A 2 -12.72 -10.19 -27.91
CA SER A 2 -11.36 -10.61 -27.52
C SER A 2 -11.50 -11.48 -26.27
N ASN A 3 -10.97 -12.69 -26.32
CA ASN A 3 -10.90 -13.57 -25.16
C ASN A 3 -10.12 -12.84 -24.08
N PHE A 4 -10.82 -12.45 -23.01
CA PHE A 4 -10.20 -11.85 -21.84
C PHE A 4 -9.29 -12.90 -21.20
N ASP A 5 -7.99 -12.65 -21.21
CA ASP A 5 -7.01 -13.55 -20.61
C ASP A 5 -6.91 -13.28 -19.10
N TRP A 6 -7.38 -14.22 -18.30
CA TRP A 6 -7.35 -14.12 -16.83
C TRP A 6 -5.93 -13.99 -16.26
N THR A 7 -4.91 -14.39 -17.02
CA THR A 7 -3.51 -14.23 -16.59
C THR A 7 -3.10 -12.77 -16.52
N GLN A 8 -3.73 -11.88 -17.29
CA GLN A 8 -3.48 -10.44 -17.26
C GLN A 8 -3.83 -9.80 -15.91
N LEU A 9 -4.75 -10.39 -15.15
CA LEU A 9 -5.09 -9.91 -13.81
C LEU A 9 -3.95 -10.08 -12.79
N LEU A 10 -2.97 -10.92 -13.09
CA LEU A 10 -1.78 -11.10 -12.27
C LEU A 10 -0.64 -10.16 -12.68
N ASN A 11 -0.76 -9.50 -13.84
CA ASN A 11 0.23 -8.56 -14.33
C ASN A 11 -0.05 -7.14 -13.79
N PRO A 12 0.83 -6.58 -12.94
CA PRO A 12 0.65 -5.23 -12.38
C PRO A 12 0.61 -4.13 -13.45
N GLU A 13 1.29 -4.32 -14.58
CA GLU A 13 1.30 -3.37 -15.69
C GLU A 13 -0.09 -3.18 -16.31
N PHE A 14 -0.89 -4.24 -16.40
CA PHE A 14 -2.27 -4.19 -16.87
C PHE A 14 -3.08 -3.12 -16.12
N TYR A 15 -2.91 -3.03 -14.81
CA TYR A 15 -3.64 -2.06 -13.98
C TYR A 15 -3.20 -0.61 -14.22
N ILE A 16 -1.92 -0.42 -14.55
CA ILE A 16 -1.33 0.91 -14.78
C ILE A 16 -1.73 1.45 -16.15
N THR A 17 -1.75 0.59 -17.16
CA THR A 17 -1.99 0.98 -18.56
C THR A 17 -3.45 0.96 -18.97
N LEU A 18 -4.36 0.53 -18.09
CA LEU A 18 -5.77 0.36 -18.40
C LEU A 18 -6.44 1.66 -18.83
N LYS A 19 -7.03 1.64 -20.01
CA LYS A 19 -7.82 2.73 -20.59
C LYS A 19 -9.24 2.26 -20.86
N VAL A 20 -10.23 3.05 -20.44
CA VAL A 20 -11.65 2.78 -20.71
C VAL A 20 -12.27 4.05 -21.28
N GLY A 21 -12.86 3.95 -22.47
CA GLY A 21 -13.49 5.09 -23.13
C GLY A 21 -12.55 6.28 -23.41
N GLY A 22 -11.24 6.03 -23.58
CA GLY A 22 -10.23 7.07 -23.78
C GLY A 22 -9.67 7.70 -22.48
N ILE A 23 -10.24 7.36 -21.33
CA ILE A 23 -9.77 7.83 -20.02
C ILE A 23 -8.78 6.80 -19.45
N GLN A 24 -7.62 7.29 -19.03
CA GLN A 24 -6.63 6.43 -18.37
C GLN A 24 -7.00 6.24 -16.90
N LEU A 25 -7.31 5.01 -16.52
CA LEU A 25 -7.75 4.68 -15.17
C LEU A 25 -6.60 4.25 -14.24
N GLY A 26 -5.38 4.09 -14.76
CA GLY A 26 -4.24 3.54 -14.05
C GLY A 26 -4.01 4.15 -12.67
N LEU A 27 -3.99 5.49 -12.55
CA LEU A 27 -3.80 6.15 -11.26
C LEU A 27 -4.88 5.79 -10.25
N TYR A 28 -6.15 5.82 -10.65
CA TYR A 28 -7.27 5.49 -9.75
C TYR A 28 -7.21 4.05 -9.28
N ILE A 29 -6.84 3.13 -10.19
CA ILE A 29 -6.72 1.71 -9.88
C ILE A 29 -5.56 1.49 -8.91
N VAL A 30 -4.39 2.10 -9.14
CA VAL A 30 -3.25 2.01 -8.23
C VAL A 30 -3.63 2.52 -6.83
N LEU A 31 -4.27 3.68 -6.74
CA LEU A 31 -4.72 4.24 -5.46
C LEU A 31 -5.74 3.34 -4.77
N PHE A 32 -6.72 2.81 -5.52
CA PHE A 32 -7.72 1.90 -4.97
C PHE A 32 -7.11 0.58 -4.49
N ILE A 33 -6.18 -0.01 -5.25
CA ILE A 33 -5.48 -1.24 -4.85
C ILE A 33 -4.70 -1.01 -3.56
N VAL A 34 -3.95 0.10 -3.47
CA VAL A 34 -3.20 0.45 -2.25
C VAL A 34 -4.14 0.64 -1.05
N PHE A 35 -5.26 1.33 -1.25
CA PHE A 35 -6.27 1.50 -0.21
C PHE A 35 -6.85 0.16 0.25
N ALA A 36 -7.27 -0.69 -0.70
CA ALA A 36 -7.87 -1.99 -0.42
C ALA A 36 -6.87 -2.95 0.26
N GLU A 37 -5.62 -2.94 -0.19
CA GLU A 37 -4.54 -3.74 0.36
C GLU A 37 -4.26 -3.38 1.82
N THR A 38 -4.23 -2.10 2.14
CA THR A 38 -3.89 -1.65 3.50
C THR A 38 -5.09 -1.64 4.45
N GLY A 39 -6.33 -1.57 3.93
CA GLY A 39 -7.53 -1.38 4.73
C GLY A 39 -8.52 -2.53 4.77
N LEU A 40 -8.61 -3.35 3.73
CA LEU A 40 -9.72 -4.29 3.52
C LEU A 40 -9.32 -5.78 3.60
N PHE A 41 -8.20 -6.16 4.21
CA PHE A 41 -7.69 -7.54 4.21
C PHE A 41 -7.47 -8.17 2.82
N ALA A 42 -7.87 -7.50 1.76
CA ALA A 42 -7.71 -7.99 0.39
C ALA A 42 -6.24 -7.98 -0.08
N GLY A 43 -5.40 -7.26 0.65
CA GLY A 43 -4.01 -7.02 0.28
C GLY A 43 -3.09 -8.23 0.31
N PHE A 44 -3.51 -9.34 0.89
CA PHE A 44 -2.71 -10.57 0.86
C PHE A 44 -2.61 -11.16 -0.56
N PHE A 45 -3.58 -10.85 -1.41
CA PHE A 45 -3.66 -11.37 -2.78
C PHE A 45 -3.22 -10.35 -3.85
N LEU A 46 -3.02 -9.08 -3.48
CA LEU A 46 -2.70 -8.02 -4.43
C LEU A 46 -1.18 -7.75 -4.44
N PRO A 47 -0.57 -7.57 -5.61
CA PRO A 47 0.87 -7.36 -5.76
C PRO A 47 1.29 -5.90 -5.48
N GLY A 48 0.94 -5.35 -4.29
CA GLY A 48 1.08 -3.93 -3.97
C GLY A 48 2.49 -3.37 -4.09
N ASP A 49 3.51 -4.07 -3.56
CA ASP A 49 4.89 -3.57 -3.62
C ASP A 49 5.42 -3.53 -5.06
N SER A 50 5.14 -4.59 -5.83
CA SER A 50 5.47 -4.64 -7.25
C SER A 50 4.72 -3.56 -8.04
N LEU A 51 3.44 -3.35 -7.71
CA LEU A 51 2.61 -2.30 -8.31
C LEU A 51 3.17 -0.90 -8.04
N LEU A 52 3.64 -0.61 -6.83
CA LEU A 52 4.24 0.68 -6.50
C LEU A 52 5.57 0.91 -7.21
N PHE A 53 6.38 -0.13 -7.30
CA PHE A 53 7.63 -0.08 -8.04
C PHE A 53 7.37 0.23 -9.52
N LEU A 54 6.43 -0.47 -10.15
CA LEU A 54 6.01 -0.21 -11.53
C LEU A 54 5.34 1.15 -11.69
N ALA A 55 4.51 1.58 -10.75
CA ALA A 55 3.94 2.92 -10.75
C ALA A 55 5.03 4.01 -10.75
N GLY A 56 6.18 3.75 -10.10
CA GLY A 56 7.36 4.60 -10.19
C GLY A 56 7.93 4.69 -11.60
N ILE A 57 8.04 3.57 -12.32
CA ILE A 57 8.48 3.52 -13.72
C ILE A 57 7.54 4.31 -14.63
N TYR A 58 6.23 4.19 -14.40
CA TYR A 58 5.17 4.85 -15.17
C TYR A 58 4.69 6.18 -14.54
N SER A 59 5.45 6.76 -13.61
CA SER A 59 5.04 7.93 -12.82
C SER A 59 4.65 9.13 -13.68
N ARG A 60 5.39 9.37 -14.75
CA ARG A 60 5.10 10.41 -15.73
C ARG A 60 3.77 10.16 -16.42
N ASP A 61 3.56 8.96 -16.94
CA ASP A 61 2.35 8.59 -17.69
C ASP A 61 1.11 8.65 -16.78
N LEU A 62 1.23 8.24 -15.51
CA LEU A 62 0.14 8.27 -14.55
C LEU A 62 -0.27 9.69 -14.15
N ILE A 63 0.68 10.61 -13.99
CA ILE A 63 0.41 11.98 -13.53
C ILE A 63 0.04 12.91 -14.68
N GLN A 64 0.72 12.84 -15.81
CA GLN A 64 0.48 13.76 -16.94
C GLN A 64 -0.93 13.69 -17.52
N ASN A 65 -1.65 12.60 -17.32
CA ASN A 65 -3.06 12.53 -17.71
C ASN A 65 -4.00 13.43 -16.88
N PHE A 66 -3.54 13.88 -15.72
CA PHE A 66 -4.32 14.76 -14.82
C PHE A 66 -3.77 16.18 -14.81
N VAL A 67 -2.44 16.30 -14.72
CA VAL A 67 -1.75 17.60 -14.66
C VAL A 67 -0.45 17.48 -15.45
N TYR A 68 -0.32 18.33 -16.47
CA TYR A 68 0.92 18.39 -17.25
C TYR A 68 2.01 19.07 -16.43
N ILE A 69 3.02 18.31 -16.03
CA ILE A 69 4.16 18.80 -15.25
C ILE A 69 5.43 18.30 -15.94
N GLU A 70 6.30 19.21 -16.40
CA GLU A 70 7.54 18.84 -17.11
C GLU A 70 8.58 18.14 -16.22
N PRO A 71 8.89 18.61 -14.97
CA PRO A 71 9.91 17.98 -14.16
C PRO A 71 9.48 16.59 -13.67
N ASP A 72 10.18 15.56 -14.11
CA ASP A 72 9.92 14.16 -13.68
C ASP A 72 9.95 13.99 -12.15
N PHE A 73 10.83 14.74 -11.47
CA PHE A 73 10.90 14.73 -10.01
C PHE A 73 9.57 15.13 -9.35
N ILE A 74 8.85 16.10 -9.93
CA ILE A 74 7.54 16.52 -9.38
C ILE A 74 6.49 15.44 -9.63
N ASN A 75 6.49 14.80 -10.81
CA ASN A 75 5.58 13.69 -11.11
C ASN A 75 5.75 12.55 -10.12
N VAL A 76 6.99 12.11 -9.88
CA VAL A 76 7.32 11.03 -8.92
C VAL A 76 6.90 11.42 -7.51
N THR A 77 7.19 12.66 -7.10
CA THR A 77 6.84 13.16 -5.77
C THR A 77 5.32 13.21 -5.59
N LEU A 78 4.58 13.76 -6.54
CA LEU A 78 3.12 13.84 -6.48
C LEU A 78 2.49 12.46 -6.44
N LEU A 79 2.95 11.53 -7.27
CA LEU A 79 2.49 10.15 -7.25
C LEU A 79 2.74 9.50 -5.88
N SER A 80 3.95 9.66 -5.33
CA SER A 80 4.30 9.13 -4.01
C SER A 80 3.40 9.68 -2.91
N LEU A 81 3.07 10.98 -2.96
CA LEU A 81 2.16 11.62 -2.02
C LEU A 81 0.74 11.05 -2.11
N LEU A 82 0.21 10.88 -3.32
CA LEU A 82 -1.13 10.33 -3.55
C LEU A 82 -1.23 8.88 -3.05
N ILE A 83 -0.22 8.07 -3.35
CA ILE A 83 -0.12 6.69 -2.88
C ILE A 83 0.00 6.65 -1.34
N ALA A 84 0.83 7.51 -0.74
CA ALA A 84 0.95 7.60 0.71
C ALA A 84 -0.39 7.96 1.37
N LEU A 85 -1.12 8.93 0.82
CA LEU A 85 -2.45 9.30 1.31
C LEU A 85 -3.43 8.15 1.22
N SER A 86 -3.45 7.42 0.10
CA SER A 86 -4.29 6.23 -0.07
C SER A 86 -3.97 5.16 0.99
N GLY A 87 -2.69 4.90 1.24
CA GLY A 87 -2.25 3.98 2.29
C GLY A 87 -2.61 4.45 3.70
N VAL A 88 -2.52 5.76 3.99
CA VAL A 88 -2.97 6.33 5.27
C VAL A 88 -4.46 6.09 5.48
N LEU A 89 -5.29 6.37 4.47
CA LEU A 89 -6.73 6.17 4.52
C LEU A 89 -7.10 4.69 4.71
N GLY A 90 -6.45 3.78 3.98
CA GLY A 90 -6.66 2.35 4.16
C GLY A 90 -6.35 1.90 5.59
N ASN A 91 -5.19 2.27 6.12
CA ASN A 91 -4.83 1.94 7.50
C ASN A 91 -5.78 2.54 8.55
N MET A 92 -6.35 3.73 8.29
CA MET A 92 -7.37 4.30 9.18
C MET A 92 -8.62 3.43 9.22
N VAL A 93 -9.06 2.93 8.08
CA VAL A 93 -10.20 1.99 8.00
C VAL A 93 -9.87 0.70 8.75
N GLY A 94 -8.69 0.13 8.54
CA GLY A 94 -8.22 -1.04 9.27
C GLY A 94 -8.19 -0.83 10.79
N TYR A 95 -7.62 0.29 11.24
CA TYR A 95 -7.61 0.66 12.67
C TYR A 95 -9.03 0.83 13.24
N TRP A 96 -9.91 1.54 12.54
CA TRP A 96 -11.29 1.72 12.96
C TRP A 96 -12.04 0.40 13.09
N PHE A 97 -11.88 -0.47 12.10
CA PHE A 97 -12.44 -1.82 12.12
C PHE A 97 -11.91 -2.62 13.32
N GLY A 98 -10.60 -2.59 13.55
CA GLY A 98 -9.97 -3.21 14.72
C GLY A 98 -10.49 -2.66 16.05
N ALA A 99 -10.59 -1.34 16.18
CA ALA A 99 -11.11 -0.70 17.39
C ALA A 99 -12.56 -1.07 17.69
N LYS A 100 -13.39 -1.19 16.65
CA LYS A 100 -14.79 -1.59 16.79
C LYS A 100 -14.95 -3.07 17.15
N SER A 101 -14.12 -3.94 16.60
CA SER A 101 -14.17 -5.40 16.84
C SER A 101 -13.43 -5.81 18.12
N GLY A 102 -12.46 -5.02 18.58
CA GLY A 102 -11.61 -5.34 19.73
C GLY A 102 -12.41 -5.65 21.00
N TYR A 103 -13.44 -4.85 21.30
CA TYR A 103 -14.32 -5.08 22.46
C TYR A 103 -14.93 -6.49 22.46
N TYR A 104 -15.41 -6.95 21.31
CA TYR A 104 -16.01 -8.29 21.17
C TYR A 104 -14.95 -9.39 21.27
N LEU A 105 -13.77 -9.16 20.71
CA LEU A 105 -12.67 -10.12 20.74
C LEU A 105 -12.13 -10.32 22.16
N PHE A 106 -12.01 -9.27 22.96
CA PHE A 106 -11.60 -9.39 24.37
C PHE A 106 -12.60 -10.16 25.24
N LYS A 107 -13.88 -10.14 24.88
CA LYS A 107 -14.95 -10.90 25.58
C LYS A 107 -15.11 -12.34 25.09
N LYS A 108 -14.61 -12.66 23.90
CA LYS A 108 -14.72 -13.99 23.31
C LYS A 108 -13.88 -15.00 24.10
N GLU A 109 -14.44 -16.17 24.35
CA GLU A 109 -13.71 -17.30 24.92
C GLU A 109 -12.72 -17.90 23.92
N ASP A 110 -11.70 -18.59 24.44
CA ASP A 110 -10.72 -19.28 23.62
C ASP A 110 -11.39 -20.32 22.72
N SER A 111 -11.00 -20.34 21.45
CA SER A 111 -11.46 -21.35 20.50
C SER A 111 -10.30 -21.85 19.66
N PHE A 112 -10.54 -22.86 18.81
CA PHE A 112 -9.51 -23.42 17.93
C PHE A 112 -8.83 -22.34 17.04
N TRP A 113 -9.62 -21.38 16.56
CA TRP A 113 -9.14 -20.31 15.67
C TRP A 113 -8.78 -19.01 16.39
N PHE A 114 -9.10 -18.86 17.68
CA PHE A 114 -8.88 -17.63 18.43
C PHE A 114 -8.42 -17.93 19.84
N LYS A 115 -7.28 -17.38 20.25
CA LYS A 115 -6.74 -17.48 21.60
C LYS A 115 -6.45 -16.08 22.16
N LYS A 116 -7.04 -15.74 23.29
CA LYS A 116 -6.79 -14.47 24.01
C LYS A 116 -5.31 -14.21 24.27
N LYS A 117 -4.52 -15.26 24.47
CA LYS A 117 -3.08 -15.15 24.66
C LYS A 117 -2.39 -14.37 23.56
N TYR A 118 -2.74 -14.59 22.27
CA TYR A 118 -2.13 -13.86 21.16
C TYR A 118 -2.56 -12.41 21.11
N LEU A 119 -3.79 -12.12 21.54
CA LEU A 119 -4.28 -10.74 21.64
C LEU A 119 -3.55 -9.97 22.74
N LEU A 120 -3.33 -10.57 23.92
CA LEU A 120 -2.56 -9.98 25.01
C LEU A 120 -1.10 -9.78 24.62
N GLN A 121 -0.47 -10.76 23.98
CA GLN A 121 0.89 -10.61 23.44
C GLN A 121 1.00 -9.47 22.42
N SER A 122 0.00 -9.31 21.56
CA SER A 122 -0.05 -8.17 20.64
C SER A 122 -0.16 -6.84 21.37
N LYS A 123 -0.96 -6.79 22.43
CA LYS A 123 -1.07 -5.59 23.29
C LYS A 123 0.28 -5.25 23.93
N ASP A 124 0.92 -6.22 24.58
CA ASP A 124 2.23 -6.06 25.19
C ASP A 124 3.29 -5.61 24.17
N PHE A 125 3.22 -6.16 22.93
CA PHE A 125 4.09 -5.77 21.84
C PHE A 125 3.90 -4.29 21.45
N PHE A 126 2.66 -3.85 21.29
CA PHE A 126 2.37 -2.45 20.97
C PHE A 126 2.65 -1.51 22.16
N GLU A 127 2.48 -1.96 23.40
CA GLU A 127 2.89 -1.20 24.57
C GLU A 127 4.42 -1.03 24.66
N LYS A 128 5.17 -2.09 24.37
CA LYS A 128 6.63 -2.10 24.40
C LYS A 128 7.27 -1.31 23.25
N TYR A 129 6.82 -1.52 22.03
CA TYR A 129 7.43 -0.94 20.82
C TYR A 129 6.68 0.31 20.32
N GLY A 130 5.48 0.52 20.81
CA GLY A 130 4.64 1.66 20.43
C GLY A 130 4.41 1.76 18.92
N GLY A 131 4.42 2.98 18.42
CA GLY A 131 4.20 3.23 17.00
C GLY A 131 5.33 2.77 16.08
N LYS A 132 6.53 2.51 16.60
CA LYS A 132 7.63 1.93 15.79
C LYS A 132 7.23 0.58 15.21
N ALA A 133 6.38 -0.18 15.92
CA ALA A 133 5.84 -1.45 15.42
C ALA A 133 5.11 -1.27 14.09
N ILE A 134 4.37 -0.16 13.90
CA ILE A 134 3.64 0.14 12.66
C ILE A 134 4.60 0.39 11.50
N ILE A 135 5.72 1.11 11.77
CA ILE A 135 6.74 1.36 10.74
C ILE A 135 7.37 0.04 10.28
N PHE A 136 7.84 -0.79 11.20
CA PHE A 136 8.48 -2.06 10.85
C PHE A 136 7.50 -3.03 10.18
N ALA A 137 6.26 -3.10 10.68
CA ALA A 137 5.23 -3.96 10.09
C ALA A 137 4.96 -3.61 8.61
N ARG A 138 5.11 -2.35 8.22
CA ARG A 138 4.83 -1.91 6.86
C ARG A 138 5.75 -2.50 5.80
N PHE A 139 6.99 -2.80 6.17
CA PHE A 139 7.96 -3.43 5.27
C PHE A 139 7.82 -4.96 5.21
N LEU A 140 6.93 -5.54 6.02
CA LEU A 140 6.64 -6.97 6.04
C LEU A 140 5.25 -7.20 5.43
N PRO A 141 5.13 -7.85 4.26
CA PRO A 141 3.87 -7.91 3.48
C PRO A 141 2.65 -8.36 4.28
N ILE A 142 2.80 -9.41 5.09
CA ILE A 142 1.71 -9.94 5.92
C ILE A 142 1.37 -8.96 7.06
N PHE A 143 2.40 -8.45 7.74
CA PHE A 143 2.21 -7.65 8.95
C PHE A 143 1.62 -6.26 8.66
N ARG A 144 1.89 -5.67 7.50
CA ARG A 144 1.40 -4.32 7.16
C ARG A 144 -0.13 -4.24 7.10
N THR A 145 -0.80 -5.30 6.66
CA THR A 145 -2.27 -5.34 6.58
C THR A 145 -2.91 -5.58 7.94
N PHE A 146 -2.25 -6.38 8.79
CA PHE A 146 -2.75 -6.72 10.12
C PHE A 146 -2.41 -5.69 11.19
N ALA A 147 -1.26 -5.03 11.10
CA ALA A 147 -0.78 -4.12 12.15
C ALA A 147 -1.76 -2.98 12.47
N PRO A 148 -2.40 -2.28 11.51
CA PRO A 148 -3.40 -1.26 11.80
C PRO A 148 -4.62 -1.82 12.55
N ILE A 149 -5.06 -3.01 12.16
CA ILE A 149 -6.22 -3.67 12.75
C ILE A 149 -5.90 -4.10 14.18
N VAL A 150 -4.74 -4.73 14.39
CA VAL A 150 -4.30 -5.14 15.73
C VAL A 150 -4.10 -3.90 16.63
N ALA A 151 -3.50 -2.81 16.10
CA ALA A 151 -3.38 -1.55 16.83
C ALA A 151 -4.76 -1.01 17.29
N GLY A 152 -5.77 -1.15 16.42
CA GLY A 152 -7.16 -0.81 16.77
C GLY A 152 -7.73 -1.74 17.83
N ILE A 153 -7.57 -3.06 17.69
CA ILE A 153 -8.07 -4.08 18.64
C ILE A 153 -7.51 -3.83 20.04
N VAL A 154 -6.20 -3.55 20.15
CA VAL A 154 -5.54 -3.30 21.45
C VAL A 154 -5.75 -1.87 21.95
N SER A 155 -6.58 -1.06 21.26
CA SER A 155 -6.90 0.32 21.61
C SER A 155 -5.67 1.22 21.74
N MET A 156 -4.71 1.08 20.81
CA MET A 156 -3.57 1.98 20.73
C MET A 156 -4.04 3.43 20.63
N ASP A 157 -3.34 4.38 21.30
CA ASP A 157 -3.67 5.80 21.21
C ASP A 157 -3.76 6.29 19.76
N LYS A 158 -4.91 6.88 19.40
CA LYS A 158 -5.22 7.29 18.03
C LYS A 158 -4.24 8.31 17.45
N LYS A 159 -3.75 9.25 18.28
CA LYS A 159 -2.79 10.27 17.83
C LYS A 159 -1.44 9.64 17.52
N LYS A 160 -0.98 8.74 18.41
CA LYS A 160 0.26 7.96 18.18
C LYS A 160 0.12 7.08 16.93
N PHE A 161 -0.98 6.35 16.80
CA PHE A 161 -1.25 5.56 15.60
C PHE A 161 -1.17 6.41 14.35
N MET A 162 -1.86 7.56 14.31
CA MET A 162 -1.94 8.43 13.15
C MET A 162 -0.58 8.98 12.75
N PHE A 163 0.23 9.43 13.71
CA PHE A 163 1.57 9.93 13.46
C PHE A 163 2.45 8.86 12.78
N PHE A 164 2.49 7.66 13.34
CA PHE A 164 3.30 6.58 12.78
C PHE A 164 2.73 6.00 11.48
N ASN A 165 1.41 6.00 11.32
CA ASN A 165 0.74 5.64 10.08
C ASN A 165 1.14 6.58 8.94
N ILE A 166 1.07 7.90 9.15
CA ILE A 166 1.50 8.89 8.17
C ILE A 166 2.97 8.68 7.83
N LEU A 167 3.84 8.69 8.84
CA LEU A 167 5.28 8.55 8.66
C LEU A 167 5.64 7.28 7.87
N SER A 168 5.10 6.13 8.26
CA SER A 168 5.38 4.85 7.59
C SER A 168 4.83 4.80 6.17
N SER A 169 3.65 5.39 5.92
CA SER A 169 3.04 5.45 4.58
C SER A 169 3.89 6.25 3.61
N PHE A 170 4.38 7.41 4.07
CA PHE A 170 5.28 8.23 3.27
C PHE A 170 6.60 7.50 3.00
N LEU A 171 7.26 6.98 4.02
CA LEU A 171 8.53 6.26 3.84
C LEU A 171 8.39 5.12 2.84
N TRP A 172 7.38 4.27 2.99
CA TRP A 172 7.15 3.13 2.13
C TRP A 172 6.85 3.54 0.68
N SER A 173 5.93 4.49 0.49
CA SER A 173 5.56 4.98 -0.84
C SER A 173 6.76 5.62 -1.54
N PHE A 174 7.47 6.54 -0.87
CA PHE A 174 8.63 7.20 -1.45
C PHE A 174 9.73 6.21 -1.80
N ILE A 175 10.07 5.28 -0.92
CA ILE A 175 11.13 4.29 -1.19
C ILE A 175 10.79 3.50 -2.45
N LEU A 176 9.57 2.95 -2.56
CA LEU A 176 9.22 2.07 -3.69
C LEU A 176 9.04 2.84 -5.00
N VAL A 177 8.33 3.96 -4.99
CA VAL A 177 8.06 4.74 -6.21
C VAL A 177 9.34 5.39 -6.74
N PHE A 178 10.16 5.99 -5.87
CA PHE A 178 11.44 6.55 -6.28
C PHE A 178 12.42 5.47 -6.73
N SER A 179 12.46 4.32 -6.07
CA SER A 179 13.31 3.20 -6.51
C SER A 179 12.92 2.74 -7.91
N GLY A 180 11.61 2.59 -8.20
CA GLY A 180 11.13 2.24 -9.54
C GLY A 180 11.56 3.26 -10.59
N HIS A 181 11.33 4.55 -10.31
CA HIS A 181 11.67 5.63 -11.24
C HIS A 181 13.17 5.73 -11.53
N TYR A 182 14.00 5.82 -10.48
CA TYR A 182 15.44 6.01 -10.66
C TYR A 182 16.15 4.78 -11.19
N LEU A 183 15.75 3.57 -10.78
CA LEU A 183 16.29 2.35 -11.35
C LEU A 183 15.96 2.22 -12.83
N TYR A 184 14.72 2.53 -13.22
CA TYR A 184 14.35 2.59 -14.63
C TYR A 184 15.23 3.55 -15.42
N GLY A 185 15.39 4.80 -14.96
CA GLY A 185 16.26 5.79 -15.60
C GLY A 185 17.72 5.34 -15.69
N MET A 186 18.22 4.66 -14.67
CA MET A 186 19.57 4.11 -14.67
C MET A 186 19.75 2.99 -15.70
N PHE A 187 18.79 2.06 -15.79
CA PHE A 187 18.83 0.98 -16.78
C PHE A 187 18.75 1.50 -18.20
N LEU A 188 17.83 2.43 -18.46
CA LEU A 188 17.68 3.04 -19.77
C LEU A 188 18.93 3.81 -20.20
N ASN A 189 19.48 4.67 -19.33
CA ASN A 189 20.60 5.54 -19.69
C ASN A 189 21.96 4.81 -19.72
N LYS A 190 22.17 3.81 -18.86
CA LYS A 190 23.48 3.15 -18.73
C LYS A 190 23.60 1.87 -19.55
N PHE A 191 22.50 1.14 -19.72
CA PHE A 191 22.51 -0.14 -20.41
C PHE A 191 21.71 -0.13 -21.72
N GLY A 192 20.98 0.95 -22.01
CA GLY A 192 20.11 1.03 -23.19
C GLY A 192 18.91 0.06 -23.15
N ILE A 193 18.58 -0.46 -21.95
CA ILE A 193 17.49 -1.43 -21.78
C ILE A 193 16.24 -0.66 -21.35
N ASP A 194 15.21 -0.70 -22.18
CA ASP A 194 13.88 -0.17 -21.82
C ASP A 194 13.10 -1.25 -21.05
N LEU A 195 12.98 -1.06 -19.73
CA LEU A 195 12.24 -1.98 -18.88
C LEU A 195 10.74 -2.02 -19.21
N LYS A 196 10.19 -0.96 -19.85
CA LYS A 196 8.79 -0.94 -20.28
C LYS A 196 8.49 -1.93 -21.43
N GLU A 197 9.50 -2.34 -22.17
CA GLU A 197 9.37 -3.33 -23.25
C GLU A 197 9.49 -4.78 -22.74
N HIS A 198 9.97 -4.97 -21.51
CA HIS A 198 10.32 -6.29 -20.95
C HIS A 198 9.46 -6.70 -19.73
N ILE A 199 8.52 -5.87 -19.35
CA ILE A 199 7.57 -6.12 -18.24
C ILE A 199 6.21 -6.55 -18.79
#